data_1856830ee710b84c4638f511dfaf65ab
#
_entry.id   1856830ee710b84c4638f511dfaf65ab
#
_cell.length_a   1.000
_cell.length_b   1.000
_cell.length_c   1.000
_cell.angle_alpha   90.00
_cell.angle_beta   90.00
_cell.angle_gamma   90.00
#
_symmetry.space_group_name_H-M   'P 1'
#
loop_
_entity.id
_entity.type
_entity.pdbx_description
1 polymer ?
#
loop_
_entity_poly.entity_id
_entity_poly.type
_entity_poly.pdbx_seq_one_letter_code
_entity_poly.pdbx_strand_id
1 'polypeptide(L)'
;GVWTYFTADDGQIDLDAHDYLVIGTLVSYRALREYFGEEKLLPVYIEVEDGLRLARAVERERRQAEPKYSELCRRFLADEEDFSEENLKKAGITRRFENRDLGICLAEIEDYIRSPERV
;
A
#
# COMPACT_ATOMS: atom_id res chain seq x y z
N GLY A 1 -5.74 5.18 20.94
CA GLY A 1 -5.88 6.46 20.28
C GLY A 1 -6.28 6.33 18.82
N VAL A 2 -6.77 7.40 18.29
CA VAL A 2 -7.15 7.47 16.87
C VAL A 2 -6.00 8.10 16.10
N TRP A 3 -5.57 7.43 15.02
CA TRP A 3 -4.53 7.94 14.13
C TRP A 3 -5.18 8.62 12.94
N THR A 4 -4.76 9.85 12.65
CA THR A 4 -5.24 10.60 11.49
C THR A 4 -4.07 10.78 10.51
N TYR A 5 -4.32 10.40 9.25
CA TYR A 5 -3.35 10.55 8.17
C TYR A 5 -3.88 11.57 7.17
N PHE A 6 -3.01 12.39 6.63
CA PHE A 6 -3.37 13.30 5.56
C PHE A 6 -2.21 13.42 4.57
N THR A 7 -2.56 13.78 3.34
CA THR A 7 -1.61 14.03 2.28
C THR A 7 -1.79 15.46 1.81
N ALA A 8 -0.71 16.21 1.76
CA ALA A 8 -0.72 17.59 1.29
C ALA A 8 0.35 17.80 0.23
N ASP A 9 0.02 18.61 -0.78
CA ASP A 9 0.98 19.01 -1.80
C ASP A 9 1.71 20.26 -1.33
N ASP A 10 3.00 20.12 -1.07
CA ASP A 10 3.88 21.23 -0.69
C ASP A 10 4.85 21.62 -1.81
N GLY A 11 4.58 21.15 -3.04
CA GLY A 11 5.42 21.45 -4.20
C GLY A 11 6.60 20.51 -4.39
N GLN A 12 6.73 19.46 -3.58
CA GLN A 12 7.83 18.50 -3.73
C GLN A 12 7.65 17.59 -4.94
N ILE A 13 6.41 17.37 -5.37
CA ILE A 13 6.09 16.46 -6.48
C ILE A 13 5.94 17.27 -7.77
N ASP A 14 6.81 17.01 -8.74
CA ASP A 14 6.77 17.59 -10.07
C ASP A 14 6.76 16.46 -11.11
N LEU A 15 5.58 16.09 -11.56
CA LEU A 15 5.40 14.97 -12.50
C LEU A 15 5.92 15.26 -13.91
N ASP A 16 6.10 16.53 -14.26
CA ASP A 16 6.70 16.89 -15.55
C ASP A 16 8.20 16.63 -15.57
N ALA A 17 8.84 16.67 -14.41
CA ALA A 17 10.28 16.50 -14.28
C ALA A 17 10.70 15.07 -13.93
N HIS A 18 9.89 14.36 -13.14
CA HIS A 18 10.28 13.08 -12.56
C HIS A 18 9.11 12.12 -12.40
N ASP A 19 9.44 10.82 -12.38
CA ASP A 19 8.54 9.77 -11.90
C ASP A 19 8.77 9.56 -10.42
N TYR A 20 7.71 9.24 -9.68
CA TYR A 20 7.76 9.07 -8.24
C TYR A 20 7.20 7.73 -7.81
N LEU A 21 7.84 7.13 -6.80
CA LEU A 21 7.33 5.97 -6.10
C LEU A 21 6.82 6.44 -4.73
N VAL A 22 5.54 6.22 -4.47
CA VAL A 22 4.89 6.68 -3.23
C VAL A 22 4.28 5.50 -2.50
N ILE A 23 4.59 5.40 -1.22
CA ILE A 23 3.99 4.41 -0.33
C ILE A 23 2.89 5.10 0.47
N GLY A 24 1.72 4.51 0.51
CA GLY A 24 0.60 5.13 1.22
C GLY A 24 -0.58 4.20 1.44
N THR A 25 -1.64 4.80 1.92
CA THR A 25 -2.92 4.14 2.20
C THR A 25 -3.88 4.31 1.02
N LEU A 26 -5.04 3.64 1.07
CA LEU A 26 -6.09 3.86 0.07
C LEU A 26 -6.59 5.29 0.09
N VAL A 27 -6.65 5.91 1.28
CA VAL A 27 -7.08 7.30 1.43
C VAL A 27 -6.12 8.23 0.69
N SER A 28 -4.81 8.07 0.91
CA SER A 28 -3.81 8.88 0.22
C SER A 28 -3.78 8.60 -1.29
N TYR A 29 -3.96 7.36 -1.71
CA TYR A 29 -4.06 7.01 -3.13
C TYR A 29 -5.24 7.74 -3.78
N ARG A 30 -6.41 7.72 -3.16
CA ARG A 30 -7.60 8.38 -3.70
C ARG A 30 -7.41 9.90 -3.78
N ALA A 31 -6.77 10.50 -2.78
CA ALA A 31 -6.45 11.93 -2.78
C ALA A 31 -5.49 12.30 -3.90
N LEU A 32 -4.44 11.51 -4.11
CA LEU A 32 -3.48 11.71 -5.19
C LEU A 32 -4.14 11.56 -6.56
N ARG A 33 -5.01 10.55 -6.71
CA ARG A 33 -5.75 10.33 -7.95
C ARG A 33 -6.65 11.52 -8.29
N GLU A 34 -7.33 12.05 -7.30
CA GLU A 34 -8.20 13.22 -7.47
C GLU A 34 -7.40 14.46 -7.85
N TYR A 35 -6.23 14.65 -7.23
CA TYR A 35 -5.40 15.82 -7.45
C TYR A 35 -4.65 15.77 -8.79
N PHE A 36 -3.98 14.66 -9.11
CA PHE A 36 -3.15 14.54 -10.31
C PHE A 36 -3.87 13.94 -11.52
N GLY A 37 -5.01 13.30 -11.32
CA GLY A 37 -5.72 12.55 -12.33
C GLY A 37 -5.33 11.09 -12.39
N GLU A 38 -6.29 10.25 -12.77
CA GLU A 38 -6.13 8.79 -12.80
C GLU A 38 -5.01 8.34 -13.75
N GLU A 39 -4.83 9.07 -14.85
CA GLU A 39 -3.85 8.74 -15.88
C GLU A 39 -2.41 8.82 -15.42
N LYS A 40 -2.15 9.60 -14.38
CA LYS A 40 -0.80 9.85 -13.86
C LYS A 40 -0.40 8.92 -12.74
N LEU A 41 -1.30 8.04 -12.32
CA LEU A 41 -1.10 7.14 -11.19
C LEU A 41 -1.23 5.69 -11.63
N LEU A 42 -0.28 4.88 -11.19
CA LEU A 42 -0.33 3.43 -11.37
C LEU A 42 -0.36 2.79 -9.98
N PRO A 43 -1.53 2.33 -9.52
CA PRO A 43 -1.60 1.69 -8.21
C PRO A 43 -1.01 0.29 -8.26
N VAL A 44 -0.20 -0.02 -7.26
CA VAL A 44 0.35 -1.35 -7.03
C VAL A 44 -0.09 -1.78 -5.64
N TYR A 45 -1.01 -2.72 -5.56
CA TYR A 45 -1.49 -3.25 -4.29
C TYR A 45 -0.78 -4.57 -4.00
N ILE A 46 -0.05 -4.60 -2.88
CA ILE A 46 0.67 -5.79 -2.45
C ILE A 46 -0.16 -6.50 -1.39
N GLU A 47 -0.53 -7.74 -1.66
CA GLU A 47 -1.37 -8.55 -0.81
C GLU A 47 -0.55 -9.66 -0.17
N VAL A 48 -0.81 -9.92 1.12
CA VAL A 48 -0.21 -11.04 1.84
C VAL A 48 -1.34 -11.78 2.54
N GLU A 49 -1.32 -13.12 2.47
CA GLU A 49 -2.27 -13.94 3.20
C GLU A 49 -2.25 -13.57 4.68
N ASP A 50 -3.43 -13.50 5.32
CA ASP A 50 -3.58 -12.92 6.66
C ASP A 50 -2.71 -13.58 7.72
N GLY A 51 -2.67 -14.90 7.75
CA GLY A 51 -1.84 -15.63 8.71
C GLY A 51 -0.36 -15.34 8.54
N LEU A 52 0.11 -15.31 7.30
CA LEU A 52 1.50 -14.98 6.99
C LEU A 52 1.81 -13.52 7.35
N ARG A 53 0.90 -12.61 7.06
CA ARG A 53 1.03 -11.19 7.39
C ARG A 53 1.13 -10.98 8.89
N LEU A 54 0.26 -11.64 9.64
CA LEU A 54 0.28 -11.56 11.11
C LEU A 54 1.55 -12.17 11.69
N ALA A 55 1.96 -13.34 11.19
CA ALA A 55 3.19 -14.00 11.65
C ALA A 55 4.42 -13.13 11.41
N ARG A 56 4.53 -12.50 10.23
CA ARG A 56 5.61 -11.59 9.92
C ARG A 56 5.62 -10.36 10.84
N ALA A 57 4.44 -9.81 11.13
CA ALA A 57 4.31 -8.66 12.01
C ALA A 57 4.71 -9.00 13.45
N VAL A 58 4.29 -10.15 13.96
CA VAL A 58 4.67 -10.62 15.30
C VAL A 58 6.19 -10.82 15.40
N GLU A 59 6.79 -11.43 14.39
CA GLU A 59 8.25 -11.65 14.37
C GLU A 59 9.02 -10.33 14.39
N ARG A 60 8.58 -9.34 13.63
CA ARG A 60 9.21 -8.00 13.66
C ARG A 60 9.05 -7.33 15.02
N GLU A 61 7.86 -7.43 15.63
CA GLU A 61 7.59 -6.83 16.92
C GLU A 61 8.43 -7.47 18.02
N ARG A 62 8.62 -8.78 17.94
CA ARG A 62 9.44 -9.53 18.90
C ARG A 62 10.90 -9.05 18.94
N ARG A 63 11.38 -8.54 17.81
CA ARG A 63 12.76 -8.02 17.69
C ARG A 63 12.95 -6.62 18.25
N GLN A 64 11.85 -5.94 18.58
CA GLN A 64 11.93 -4.61 19.17
C GLN A 64 12.42 -4.67 20.62
N ALA A 65 13.08 -3.60 21.08
CA ALA A 65 13.55 -3.51 22.46
C ALA A 65 12.37 -3.58 23.45
N GLU A 66 11.26 -2.97 23.09
CA GLU A 66 10.03 -2.99 23.88
C GLU A 66 8.84 -3.40 23.00
N PRO A 67 8.60 -4.72 22.84
CA PRO A 67 7.50 -5.18 22.00
C PRO A 67 6.14 -4.69 22.50
N LYS A 68 5.30 -4.24 21.56
CA LYS A 68 3.96 -3.71 21.85
C LYS A 68 2.92 -4.50 21.07
N TYR A 69 2.62 -5.70 21.55
CA TYR A 69 1.73 -6.62 20.84
C TYR A 69 0.30 -6.13 20.74
N SER A 70 -0.21 -5.42 21.75
CA SER A 70 -1.56 -4.85 21.69
C SER A 70 -1.69 -3.83 20.58
N GLU A 71 -0.68 -3.00 20.41
CA GLU A 71 -0.64 -2.00 19.35
C GLU A 71 -0.54 -2.66 17.98
N LEU A 72 0.25 -3.72 17.86
CA LEU A 72 0.35 -4.52 16.64
C LEU A 72 -1.01 -5.09 16.25
N CYS A 73 -1.72 -5.68 17.18
CA CYS A 73 -3.05 -6.25 16.93
C CYS A 73 -4.05 -5.18 16.49
N ARG A 74 -4.00 -4.02 17.10
CA ARG A 74 -4.87 -2.90 16.73
C ARG A 74 -4.61 -2.45 15.30
N ARG A 75 -3.35 -2.29 14.92
CA ARG A 75 -2.97 -1.91 13.55
C ARG A 75 -3.37 -2.98 12.54
N PHE A 76 -3.19 -4.25 12.91
CA PHE A 76 -3.59 -5.37 12.03
C PHE A 76 -5.08 -5.31 11.73
N LEU A 77 -5.93 -5.12 12.74
CA LEU A 77 -7.36 -5.04 12.56
C LEU A 77 -7.79 -3.80 11.78
N ALA A 78 -7.13 -2.67 12.04
CA ALA A 78 -7.39 -1.45 11.30
C ALA A 78 -7.06 -1.60 9.81
N ASP A 79 -5.93 -2.23 9.49
CA ASP A 79 -5.53 -2.49 8.11
C ASP A 79 -6.50 -3.45 7.41
N GLU A 80 -7.02 -4.44 8.12
CA GLU A 80 -8.03 -5.35 7.57
C GLU A 80 -9.28 -4.60 7.12
N GLU A 81 -9.71 -3.63 7.92
CA GLU A 81 -10.86 -2.81 7.58
C GLU A 81 -10.54 -1.83 6.45
N ASP A 82 -9.40 -1.13 6.54
CA ASP A 82 -9.00 -0.13 5.56
C ASP A 82 -8.81 -0.72 4.17
N PHE A 83 -8.22 -1.91 4.09
CA PHE A 83 -7.97 -2.63 2.84
C PHE A 83 -8.97 -3.76 2.60
N SER A 84 -10.21 -3.61 3.06
CA SER A 84 -11.27 -4.57 2.78
C SER A 84 -11.56 -4.66 1.28
N GLU A 85 -12.16 -5.77 0.86
CA GLU A 85 -12.55 -5.96 -0.54
C GLU A 85 -13.44 -4.82 -1.04
N GLU A 86 -14.34 -4.35 -0.21
CA GLU A 86 -15.22 -3.23 -0.54
C GLU A 86 -14.44 -1.94 -0.78
N ASN A 87 -13.48 -1.63 0.10
CA ASN A 87 -12.68 -0.41 -0.02
C ASN A 87 -11.73 -0.47 -1.21
N LEU A 88 -11.13 -1.64 -1.48
CA LEU A 88 -10.31 -1.83 -2.67
C LEU A 88 -11.10 -1.63 -3.95
N LYS A 89 -12.32 -2.16 -3.99
CA LYS A 89 -13.22 -2.01 -5.12
C LYS A 89 -13.62 -0.55 -5.33
N LYS A 90 -13.97 0.16 -4.26
CA LYS A 90 -14.30 1.59 -4.32
C LYS A 90 -13.13 2.44 -4.81
N ALA A 91 -11.92 2.05 -4.49
CA ALA A 91 -10.72 2.74 -4.94
C ALA A 91 -10.32 2.36 -6.38
N GLY A 92 -11.00 1.40 -7.00
CA GLY A 92 -10.70 0.95 -8.34
C GLY A 92 -9.44 0.10 -8.45
N ILE A 93 -9.02 -0.50 -7.36
CA ILE A 93 -7.84 -1.36 -7.32
C ILE A 93 -8.25 -2.77 -7.76
N THR A 94 -7.78 -3.18 -8.93
CA THR A 94 -8.10 -4.50 -9.50
C THR A 94 -6.88 -5.40 -9.58
N ARG A 95 -5.70 -4.83 -9.81
CA ARG A 95 -4.46 -5.59 -9.91
C ARG A 95 -3.83 -5.78 -8.54
N ARG A 96 -3.57 -7.03 -8.17
CA ARG A 96 -2.97 -7.40 -6.89
C ARG A 96 -1.73 -8.23 -7.09
N PHE A 97 -0.76 -8.04 -6.21
CA PHE A 97 0.49 -8.78 -6.23
C PHE A 97 0.64 -9.49 -4.88
N GLU A 98 0.68 -10.82 -4.91
CA GLU A 98 0.82 -11.60 -3.67
C GLU A 98 2.28 -11.66 -3.25
N ASN A 99 2.59 -11.18 -2.05
CA ASN A 99 3.93 -11.25 -1.48
C ASN A 99 4.08 -12.49 -0.60
N ARG A 100 4.09 -13.65 -1.23
CA ARG A 100 4.46 -14.89 -0.57
C ARG A 100 5.98 -15.04 -0.58
N ASP A 101 6.60 -14.74 -1.71
CA ASP A 101 8.05 -14.66 -1.89
C ASP A 101 8.38 -13.27 -2.42
N LEU A 102 9.21 -12.53 -1.69
CA LEU A 102 9.50 -11.14 -2.01
C LEU A 102 10.15 -10.98 -3.39
N GLY A 103 11.09 -11.84 -3.73
CA GLY A 103 11.79 -11.76 -5.02
C GLY A 103 10.85 -11.96 -6.20
N ILE A 104 9.98 -12.96 -6.11
CA ILE A 104 8.99 -13.25 -7.17
C ILE A 104 8.00 -12.09 -7.26
N CYS A 105 7.51 -11.59 -6.13
CA CYS A 105 6.57 -10.48 -6.09
C CYS A 105 7.16 -9.22 -6.73
N LEU A 106 8.39 -8.87 -6.40
CA LEU A 106 9.08 -7.71 -6.97
C LEU A 106 9.27 -7.84 -8.48
N ALA A 107 9.60 -9.04 -8.95
CA ALA A 107 9.74 -9.29 -10.39
C ALA A 107 8.41 -9.09 -11.13
N GLU A 108 7.31 -9.59 -10.56
CA GLU A 108 5.98 -9.41 -11.15
C GLU A 108 5.58 -7.94 -11.19
N ILE A 109 5.86 -7.18 -10.12
CA ILE A 109 5.56 -5.75 -10.06
C ILE A 109 6.39 -4.99 -11.10
N GLU A 110 7.67 -5.30 -11.21
CA GLU A 110 8.55 -4.67 -12.19
C GLU A 110 8.08 -4.92 -13.62
N ASP A 111 7.71 -6.14 -13.94
CA ASP A 111 7.14 -6.49 -15.25
C ASP A 111 5.85 -5.72 -15.52
N TYR A 112 4.99 -5.60 -14.52
CA TYR A 112 3.75 -4.85 -14.64
C TYR A 112 3.98 -3.36 -14.91
N ILE A 113 4.91 -2.75 -14.19
CA ILE A 113 5.24 -1.32 -14.36
C ILE A 113 5.79 -1.05 -15.75
N ARG A 114 6.59 -1.96 -16.28
CA ARG A 114 7.22 -1.84 -17.60
C ARG A 114 6.32 -2.29 -18.74
N SER A 115 5.19 -2.92 -18.44
CA SER A 115 4.31 -3.45 -19.47
C SER A 115 3.58 -2.33 -20.21
N PRO A 116 3.56 -2.34 -21.55
CA PRO A 116 2.76 -1.40 -22.31
C PRO A 116 1.25 -1.66 -22.20
N GLU A 117 0.85 -2.81 -21.68
CA GLU A 117 -0.55 -3.24 -21.57
C GLU A 117 -1.14 -2.99 -20.18
N ARG A 118 -0.45 -2.25 -19.32
CA ARG A 118 -0.90 -2.01 -17.95
C ARG A 118 -2.09 -1.05 -17.81
N VAL A 119 -2.69 -0.69 -18.86
CA VAL A 119 -3.81 0.26 -18.89
C VAL A 119 -5.06 -0.34 -18.24
#